data_7edc71fac4946dcd7bfe7c464dbb799d
#
_entry.id   7edc71fac4946dcd7bfe7c464dbb799d
#
_cell.length_a   1.000
_cell.length_b   1.000
_cell.length_c   1.000
_cell.angle_alpha   90.00
_cell.angle_beta   90.00
_cell.angle_gamma   90.00
#
_symmetry.space_group_name_H-M   'P 1'
#
loop_
_entity.id
_entity.type
_entity.pdbx_description
1 polymer ?
#
loop_
_entity_poly.entity_id
_entity_poly.type
_entity_poly.pdbx_seq_one_letter_code
_entity_poly.pdbx_strand_id
1 'polypeptide(L)'
;MEKSRVAHGSTSITTSLLQYELDSNLMVLTEYVPLEHAINSYKLVIKALDEIEKFIKEYGNKCDYIKRDTLLYTTKKLEKEELYEEYKLRNVCKKLYY
;
A
#
# COMPACT_ATOMS: atom_id res chain seq x y z
N MET A 1 11.68 19.87 -15.57
CA MET A 1 12.82 20.73 -15.13
C MET A 1 12.63 21.13 -13.68
N GLU A 2 13.63 20.93 -12.83
CA GLU A 2 13.52 21.22 -11.39
C GLU A 2 13.65 22.71 -11.12
N LYS A 3 12.77 23.28 -10.31
CA LYS A 3 12.75 24.70 -9.96
C LYS A 3 13.88 25.09 -9.02
N SER A 4 14.32 24.21 -8.15
CA SER A 4 15.42 24.44 -7.23
C SER A 4 16.49 23.37 -7.39
N ARG A 5 16.96 22.73 -6.33
CA ARG A 5 17.89 21.61 -6.44
C ARG A 5 17.14 20.30 -6.63
N VAL A 6 17.76 19.33 -7.32
CA VAL A 6 17.23 17.97 -7.42
C VAL A 6 17.00 17.41 -6.02
N ALA A 7 15.84 16.76 -5.81
CA ALA A 7 15.42 16.18 -4.54
C ALA A 7 15.30 17.17 -3.36
N HIS A 8 15.17 18.48 -3.64
CA HIS A 8 15.07 19.49 -2.58
C HIS A 8 13.66 19.66 -2.00
N GLY A 9 12.61 19.33 -2.75
CA GLY A 9 11.21 19.47 -2.32
C GLY A 9 10.78 18.36 -1.37
N SER A 10 9.56 17.85 -1.56
CA SER A 10 8.99 16.77 -0.74
C SER A 10 9.84 15.51 -0.67
N THR A 11 10.65 15.25 -1.69
CA THR A 11 11.57 14.11 -1.72
C THR A 11 12.57 14.13 -0.56
N SER A 12 13.02 15.30 -0.14
CA SER A 12 14.01 15.44 0.95
C SER A 12 13.42 15.22 2.35
N ILE A 13 12.10 15.29 2.49
CA ILE A 13 11.39 15.17 3.77
C ILE A 13 10.50 13.93 3.86
N THR A 14 10.43 13.12 2.79
CA THR A 14 9.62 11.90 2.80
C THR A 14 10.19 10.86 3.75
N THR A 15 9.31 10.07 4.39
CA THR A 15 9.70 8.91 5.19
C THR A 15 10.16 7.73 4.33
N SER A 16 9.92 7.79 3.03
CA SER A 16 10.21 6.72 2.06
C SER A 16 9.54 5.39 2.38
N LEU A 17 8.46 5.40 3.14
CA LEU A 17 7.65 4.21 3.38
C LEU A 17 6.77 3.93 2.16
N LEU A 18 6.97 2.76 1.56
CA LEU A 18 6.14 2.26 0.48
C LEU A 18 5.09 1.31 1.06
N GLN A 19 3.83 1.60 0.82
CA GLN A 19 2.72 0.79 1.35
C GLN A 19 1.66 0.59 0.27
N TYR A 20 0.93 -0.52 0.35
CA TYR A 20 -0.15 -0.80 -0.59
C TYR A 20 -1.48 -0.22 -0.12
N GLU A 21 -1.59 0.13 1.14
CA GLU A 21 -2.79 0.78 1.67
C GLU A 21 -2.93 2.18 1.09
N LEU A 22 -4.13 2.49 0.63
CA LEU A 22 -4.53 3.84 0.28
C LEU A 22 -4.89 4.60 1.57
N ASP A 23 -5.12 5.89 1.47
CA ASP A 23 -5.51 6.71 2.63
C ASP A 23 -6.83 6.27 3.29
N SER A 24 -7.60 5.44 2.61
CA SER A 24 -8.82 4.82 3.13
C SER A 24 -8.69 3.31 3.18
N ASN A 25 -9.34 2.69 4.17
CA ASN A 25 -9.50 1.25 4.20
C ASN A 25 -10.29 0.76 2.98
N LEU A 26 -10.09 -0.49 2.61
CA LEU A 26 -10.79 -1.10 1.47
C LEU A 26 -12.31 -1.06 1.64
N MET A 27 -12.81 -1.30 2.86
CA MET A 27 -14.22 -1.17 3.18
C MET A 27 -14.77 0.23 2.89
N VAL A 28 -14.05 1.27 3.33
CA VAL A 28 -14.44 2.67 3.10
C VAL A 28 -14.40 3.00 1.62
N LEU A 29 -13.39 2.51 0.92
CA LEU A 29 -13.26 2.73 -0.52
C LEU A 29 -14.45 2.16 -1.30
N THR A 30 -15.01 1.02 -0.86
CA THR A 30 -16.18 0.41 -1.51
C THR A 30 -17.46 1.24 -1.40
N GLU A 31 -17.51 2.21 -0.49
CA GLU A 31 -18.63 3.15 -0.39
C GLU A 31 -18.61 4.20 -1.51
N TYR A 32 -17.45 4.47 -2.10
CA TYR A 32 -17.27 5.51 -3.11
C TYR A 32 -17.11 4.95 -4.52
N VAL A 33 -16.58 3.76 -4.66
CA VAL A 33 -16.36 3.11 -5.95
C VAL A 33 -16.87 1.67 -5.92
N PRO A 34 -17.19 1.07 -7.08
CA PRO A 34 -17.58 -0.35 -7.14
C PRO A 34 -16.52 -1.25 -6.50
N LEU A 35 -16.96 -2.33 -5.86
CA LEU A 35 -16.08 -3.30 -5.19
C LEU A 35 -14.96 -3.79 -6.11
N GLU A 36 -15.26 -4.07 -7.37
CA GLU A 36 -14.28 -4.51 -8.35
C GLU A 36 -13.16 -3.49 -8.54
N HIS A 37 -13.53 -2.20 -8.64
CA HIS A 37 -12.54 -1.12 -8.79
C HIS A 37 -11.66 -0.97 -7.55
N ALA A 38 -12.25 -1.08 -6.37
CA ALA A 38 -11.51 -1.01 -5.11
C ALA A 38 -10.49 -2.15 -5.01
N ILE A 39 -10.91 -3.38 -5.30
CA ILE A 39 -10.04 -4.56 -5.30
C ILE A 39 -8.91 -4.41 -6.33
N ASN A 40 -9.24 -3.97 -7.54
CA ASN A 40 -8.24 -3.78 -8.60
C ASN A 40 -7.22 -2.70 -8.23
N SER A 41 -7.64 -1.63 -7.56
CA SER A 41 -6.72 -0.59 -7.07
C SER A 41 -5.69 -1.16 -6.10
N TYR A 42 -6.12 -1.95 -5.12
CA TYR A 42 -5.22 -2.62 -4.17
C TYR A 42 -4.27 -3.59 -4.86
N LYS A 43 -4.77 -4.38 -5.81
CA LYS A 43 -3.94 -5.31 -6.59
C LYS A 43 -2.87 -4.60 -7.39
N LEU A 44 -3.23 -3.48 -8.02
CA LEU A 44 -2.28 -2.69 -8.82
C LEU A 44 -1.17 -2.11 -7.95
N VAL A 45 -1.50 -1.64 -6.75
CA VAL A 45 -0.49 -1.12 -5.82
C VAL A 45 0.42 -2.24 -5.32
N ILE A 46 -0.12 -3.40 -4.97
CA ILE A 46 0.68 -4.58 -4.59
C ILE A 46 1.62 -4.97 -5.72
N LYS A 47 1.12 -5.02 -6.95
CA LYS A 47 1.92 -5.31 -8.13
C LYS A 47 3.04 -4.28 -8.32
N ALA A 48 2.73 -3.00 -8.15
CA ALA A 48 3.73 -1.93 -8.24
C ALA A 48 4.84 -2.09 -7.21
N LEU A 49 4.51 -2.48 -5.98
CA LEU A 49 5.52 -2.75 -4.94
C LEU A 49 6.41 -3.93 -5.30
N ASP A 50 5.85 -5.00 -5.85
CA ASP A 50 6.63 -6.15 -6.32
C ASP A 50 7.57 -5.78 -7.47
N GLU A 51 7.11 -4.94 -8.39
CA GLU A 51 7.93 -4.43 -9.50
C GLU A 51 9.10 -3.57 -8.99
N ILE A 52 8.84 -2.71 -8.01
CA ILE A 52 9.88 -1.91 -7.35
C ILE A 52 10.92 -2.82 -6.68
N GLU A 53 10.47 -3.84 -5.96
CA GLU A 53 11.37 -4.80 -5.30
C GLU A 53 12.25 -5.54 -6.32
N LYS A 54 11.68 -5.99 -7.44
CA LYS A 54 12.43 -6.63 -8.52
C LYS A 54 13.47 -5.70 -9.11
N PHE A 55 13.08 -4.46 -9.38
CA PHE A 55 14.00 -3.44 -9.89
C PHE A 55 15.19 -3.23 -8.95
N ILE A 56 14.94 -3.09 -7.66
CA ILE A 56 15.99 -2.90 -6.66
C ILE A 56 16.94 -4.09 -6.58
N LYS A 57 16.41 -5.32 -6.62
CA LYS A 57 17.21 -6.54 -6.63
C LYS A 57 18.08 -6.64 -7.89
N GLU A 58 17.54 -6.29 -9.04
CA GLU A 58 18.26 -6.30 -10.31
C GLU A 58 19.42 -5.31 -10.32
N TYR A 59 19.26 -4.13 -9.74
CA TYR A 59 20.27 -3.08 -9.69
C TYR A 59 21.10 -3.03 -8.41
N GLY A 60 20.96 -4.02 -7.51
CA GLY A 60 21.86 -4.27 -6.39
C GLY A 60 21.54 -3.58 -5.07
N ASN A 61 20.28 -3.23 -4.82
CA ASN A 61 19.79 -2.71 -3.53
C ASN A 61 20.73 -1.66 -2.86
N LYS A 62 21.10 -0.63 -3.60
CA LYS A 62 21.97 0.45 -3.09
C LYS A 62 21.24 1.50 -2.26
N CYS A 63 19.94 1.32 -2.03
CA CYS A 63 19.08 2.30 -1.36
C CYS A 63 18.55 1.80 -0.01
N ASP A 64 19.16 0.75 0.56
CA ASP A 64 18.77 0.15 1.84
C ASP A 64 17.29 -0.29 1.90
N TYR A 65 16.79 -0.82 0.77
CA TYR A 65 15.43 -1.34 0.71
C TYR A 65 15.27 -2.55 1.65
N ILE A 66 14.28 -2.47 2.55
CA ILE A 66 13.95 -3.53 3.50
C ILE A 66 12.45 -3.76 3.48
N LYS A 67 12.05 -5.00 3.26
CA LYS A 67 10.64 -5.39 3.32
C LYS A 67 10.16 -5.44 4.78
N ARG A 68 9.00 -4.84 5.06
CA ARG A 68 8.39 -4.81 6.38
C ARG A 68 6.92 -5.21 6.28
N ASP A 69 6.41 -5.79 7.35
CA ASP A 69 4.99 -6.08 7.47
C ASP A 69 4.25 -4.85 8.03
N THR A 70 2.99 -4.69 7.61
CA THR A 70 2.08 -3.69 8.18
C THR A 70 1.15 -4.35 9.17
N LEU A 71 0.86 -3.66 10.27
CA LEU A 71 -0.09 -4.11 11.26
C LEU A 71 -1.29 -3.14 11.29
N LEU A 72 -2.44 -3.63 10.91
CA LEU A 72 -3.70 -2.93 11.08
C LEU A 72 -4.37 -3.42 12.37
N TYR A 73 -4.61 -2.50 13.30
CA TYR A 73 -5.17 -2.85 14.61
C TYR A 73 -6.20 -1.80 15.05
N THR A 74 -7.02 -2.17 16.01
CA THR A 74 -7.91 -1.26 16.70
C THR A 74 -7.87 -1.50 18.20
N THR A 75 -8.03 -0.44 18.98
CA THR A 75 -8.19 -0.50 20.43
C THR A 75 -9.63 -0.41 20.85
N LYS A 76 -10.55 -0.15 19.91
CA LYS A 76 -11.97 0.02 20.17
C LYS A 76 -12.75 -1.26 19.88
N LYS A 77 -13.51 -1.74 20.86
CA LYS A 77 -14.34 -2.93 20.69
C LYS A 77 -15.38 -2.79 19.58
N LEU A 78 -15.91 -1.58 19.38
CA LEU A 78 -16.93 -1.29 18.36
C LEU A 78 -16.41 -1.43 16.93
N GLU A 79 -15.10 -1.29 16.72
CA GLU A 79 -14.47 -1.39 15.39
C GLU A 79 -14.01 -2.81 15.05
N LYS A 80 -14.21 -3.78 15.95
CA LYS A 80 -13.74 -5.16 15.76
C LYS A 80 -14.36 -5.82 14.53
N GLU A 81 -15.66 -5.64 14.33
CA GLU A 81 -16.38 -6.22 13.19
C GLU A 81 -15.92 -5.58 11.87
N GLU A 82 -15.73 -4.27 11.86
CA GLU A 82 -15.22 -3.54 10.70
C GLU A 82 -13.81 -4.03 10.34
N LEU A 83 -12.96 -4.22 11.32
CA LEU A 83 -11.61 -4.74 11.13
C LEU A 83 -11.64 -6.16 10.56
N TYR A 84 -12.56 -7.01 11.01
CA TYR A 84 -12.72 -8.37 10.51
C TYR A 84 -13.21 -8.38 9.05
N GLU A 85 -14.15 -7.51 8.68
CA GLU A 85 -14.61 -7.37 7.30
C GLU A 85 -13.48 -6.86 6.39
N GLU A 86 -12.69 -5.90 6.85
CA GLU A 86 -11.50 -5.43 6.15
C GLU A 86 -10.49 -6.56 5.90
N TYR A 87 -10.26 -7.40 6.90
CA TYR A 87 -9.41 -8.58 6.80
C TYR A 87 -9.90 -9.55 5.71
N LYS A 88 -11.21 -9.83 5.69
CA LYS A 88 -11.81 -10.70 4.65
C LYS A 88 -11.61 -10.14 3.25
N LEU A 89 -11.86 -8.85 3.04
CA LEU A 89 -11.69 -8.20 1.75
C LEU A 89 -10.23 -8.21 1.28
N ARG A 90 -9.30 -7.95 2.17
CA ARG A 90 -7.86 -7.97 1.85
C ARG A 90 -7.40 -9.37 1.50
N ASN A 91 -7.95 -10.40 2.13
CA ASN A 91 -7.66 -11.79 1.77
C ASN A 91 -8.15 -12.14 0.37
N VAL A 92 -9.30 -11.61 -0.06
CA VAL A 92 -9.78 -11.77 -1.45
C VAL A 92 -8.76 -11.17 -2.42
N CYS A 93 -8.25 -9.98 -2.15
CA CYS A 93 -7.21 -9.35 -2.98
C CYS A 93 -5.96 -10.22 -3.08
N LYS A 94 -5.48 -10.76 -1.97
CA LYS A 94 -4.30 -11.64 -1.94
C LYS A 94 -4.50 -12.94 -2.71
N LYS A 95 -5.63 -13.61 -2.50
CA LYS A 95 -5.93 -14.89 -3.17
C LYS A 95 -6.01 -14.77 -4.69
N LEU A 96 -6.46 -13.62 -5.18
CA LEU A 96 -6.56 -13.39 -6.62
C LEU A 96 -5.23 -12.95 -7.25
N TYR A 97 -4.27 -12.52 -6.45
CA TYR A 97 -2.95 -12.07 -6.91
C TYR A 97 -1.87 -13.13 -6.73
N TYR A 98 -1.93 -13.86 -5.64
CA TYR A 98 -1.03 -14.96 -5.30
C TYR A 98 -1.75 -16.30 -5.44
#